data_0d86e598b8054d4ddeeee3ca30359bb3
#
_entry.id   0d86e598b8054d4ddeeee3ca30359bb3
#
_cell.length_a   1.000
_cell.length_b   1.000
_cell.length_c   1.000
_cell.angle_alpha   90.00
_cell.angle_beta   90.00
_cell.angle_gamma   90.00
#
_symmetry.space_group_name_H-M   'P 1'
#
loop_
_entity.id
_entity.type
_entity.pdbx_description
1 polymer ?
#
loop_
_entity_poly.entity_id
_entity_poly.type
_entity_poly.pdbx_seq_one_letter_code
_entity_poly.pdbx_strand_id
1 'polypeptide(L)'
;MLTASLVCLALNIYHEAKNQSFIGQVAVAQVVMNRVKDNRYPNTVCEVVKQGLTYKWKPSLPIKNRCQFSWYCDGKSDKPRDNKAWEDAMHIANGVYNQHLDDFVEGATHYHADYVNPSWAETKTFITCLLYTSPSPRDFQV
;
A
#
# COMPACT_ATOMS: atom_id res chain seq x y z
N MET A 1 5.86 -11.11 -17.42
CA MET A 1 5.97 -9.79 -18.04
C MET A 1 5.79 -8.71 -17.00
N LEU A 2 6.63 -7.69 -17.05
CA LEU A 2 6.56 -6.56 -16.12
C LEU A 2 5.58 -5.51 -16.66
N THR A 3 4.52 -5.24 -15.92
CA THR A 3 3.52 -4.24 -16.30
C THR A 3 3.59 -3.04 -15.36
N ALA A 4 3.01 -1.92 -15.78
CA ALA A 4 2.95 -0.73 -14.93
C ALA A 4 2.24 -1.02 -13.61
N SER A 5 1.14 -1.78 -13.64
CA SER A 5 0.41 -2.15 -12.43
C SER A 5 1.28 -2.93 -11.44
N LEU A 6 2.04 -3.90 -11.93
CA LEU A 6 2.93 -4.68 -11.07
C LEU A 6 4.03 -3.82 -10.46
N VAL A 7 4.61 -2.92 -11.25
CA VAL A 7 5.64 -2.02 -10.74
C VAL A 7 5.07 -1.08 -9.67
N CYS A 8 3.92 -0.47 -9.93
CA CYS A 8 3.28 0.41 -8.95
C CYS A 8 2.94 -0.34 -7.65
N LEU A 9 2.43 -1.57 -7.77
CA LEU A 9 2.10 -2.37 -6.60
C LEU A 9 3.37 -2.72 -5.81
N ALA A 10 4.43 -3.13 -6.51
CA ALA A 10 5.70 -3.46 -5.88
C ALA A 10 6.35 -2.25 -5.22
N LEU A 11 6.28 -1.08 -5.85
CA LEU A 11 6.79 0.15 -5.25
C LEU A 11 6.07 0.45 -3.93
N ASN A 12 4.76 0.27 -3.90
CA ASN A 12 4.02 0.52 -2.67
C ASN A 12 4.39 -0.48 -1.58
N ILE A 13 4.52 -1.75 -1.91
CA ILE A 13 4.97 -2.76 -0.96
C ILE A 13 6.35 -2.39 -0.41
N TYR A 14 7.26 -2.04 -1.31
CA TYR A 14 8.62 -1.70 -0.94
C TYR A 14 8.66 -0.53 0.04
N HIS A 15 8.02 0.58 -0.31
CA HIS A 15 8.10 1.79 0.52
C HIS A 15 7.29 1.70 1.81
N GLU A 16 6.17 0.97 1.78
CA GLU A 16 5.29 0.87 2.94
C GLU A 16 5.67 -0.26 3.88
N ALA A 17 6.23 -1.33 3.38
CA ALA A 17 6.29 -2.56 4.16
C ALA A 17 7.57 -3.39 4.01
N LYS A 18 8.66 -2.87 3.47
CA LYS A 18 9.84 -3.70 3.22
C LYS A 18 10.42 -4.35 4.48
N ASN A 19 10.21 -3.74 5.64
CA ASN A 19 10.70 -4.27 6.92
C ASN A 19 9.67 -5.09 7.68
N GLN A 20 8.51 -5.34 7.07
CA GLN A 20 7.46 -6.15 7.66
C GLN A 20 7.63 -7.61 7.32
N SER A 21 6.88 -8.46 8.02
CA SER A 21 6.81 -9.88 7.70
C SER A 21 6.20 -10.09 6.32
N PHE A 22 6.34 -11.32 5.81
CA PHE A 22 5.72 -11.69 4.54
C PHE A 22 4.22 -11.37 4.53
N ILE A 23 3.50 -11.78 5.58
CA ILE A 23 2.05 -11.52 5.67
C ILE A 23 1.76 -10.03 5.69
N GLY A 24 2.57 -9.23 6.37
CA GLY A 24 2.41 -7.79 6.39
C GLY A 24 2.55 -7.17 5.00
N GLN A 25 3.52 -7.63 4.23
CA GLN A 25 3.72 -7.17 2.87
C GLN A 25 2.56 -7.58 1.95
N VAL A 26 2.09 -8.81 2.10
CA VAL A 26 0.94 -9.29 1.33
C VAL A 26 -0.30 -8.46 1.68
N ALA A 27 -0.52 -8.18 2.96
CA ALA A 27 -1.67 -7.40 3.41
C ALA A 27 -1.69 -6.00 2.79
N VAL A 28 -0.55 -5.33 2.74
CA VAL A 28 -0.44 -4.01 2.11
C VAL A 28 -0.84 -4.08 0.64
N ALA A 29 -0.36 -5.09 -0.06
CA ALA A 29 -0.70 -5.26 -1.48
C ALA A 29 -2.19 -5.57 -1.67
N GLN A 30 -2.76 -6.39 -0.80
CA GLN A 30 -4.17 -6.76 -0.91
C GLN A 30 -5.09 -5.58 -0.64
N VAL A 31 -4.72 -4.70 0.29
CA VAL A 31 -5.48 -3.48 0.53
C VAL A 31 -5.52 -2.61 -0.73
N VAL A 32 -4.40 -2.46 -1.42
CA VAL A 32 -4.37 -1.72 -2.69
C VAL A 32 -5.32 -2.36 -3.69
N MET A 33 -5.27 -3.68 -3.85
CA MET A 33 -6.13 -4.37 -4.81
C MET A 33 -7.62 -4.25 -4.43
N ASN A 34 -7.94 -4.26 -3.13
CA ASN A 34 -9.31 -4.06 -2.69
C ASN A 34 -9.81 -2.64 -3.02
N ARG A 35 -8.94 -1.64 -2.92
CA ARG A 35 -9.29 -0.28 -3.32
C ARG A 35 -9.58 -0.20 -4.82
N VAL A 36 -8.78 -0.89 -5.63
CA VAL A 36 -9.00 -0.92 -7.08
C VAL A 36 -10.41 -1.43 -7.42
N LYS A 37 -10.92 -2.37 -6.63
CA LYS A 37 -12.24 -2.97 -6.83
C LYS A 37 -13.38 -2.16 -6.22
N ASP A 38 -13.07 -1.19 -5.39
CA ASP A 38 -14.07 -0.41 -4.65
C ASP A 38 -14.39 0.89 -5.40
N ASN A 39 -15.68 1.17 -5.59
CA ASN A 39 -16.15 2.35 -6.34
C ASN A 39 -15.65 3.67 -5.79
N ARG A 40 -15.27 3.71 -4.52
CA ARG A 40 -14.82 4.94 -3.87
C ARG A 40 -13.40 5.33 -4.23
N TYR A 41 -12.68 4.46 -4.92
CA TYR A 41 -11.27 4.65 -5.25
C TYR A 41 -11.06 4.59 -6.76
N PRO A 42 -9.92 5.06 -7.27
CA PRO A 42 -9.57 4.86 -8.66
C PRO A 42 -9.55 3.36 -9.01
N ASN A 43 -9.71 3.07 -10.28
CA ASN A 43 -9.86 1.68 -10.72
C ASN A 43 -8.60 1.05 -11.30
N THR A 44 -7.45 1.71 -11.15
CA THR A 44 -6.16 1.12 -11.54
C THR A 44 -5.21 1.14 -10.36
N VAL A 45 -4.25 0.21 -10.36
CA VAL A 45 -3.27 0.11 -9.28
C VAL A 45 -2.44 1.38 -9.17
N CYS A 46 -1.92 1.86 -10.29
CA CYS A 46 -1.06 3.05 -10.26
C CYS A 46 -1.82 4.29 -9.77
N GLU A 47 -3.08 4.44 -10.16
CA GLU A 47 -3.88 5.57 -9.68
C GLU A 47 -4.18 5.46 -8.19
N VAL A 48 -4.47 4.26 -7.69
CA VAL A 48 -4.67 4.06 -6.24
C VAL A 48 -3.41 4.40 -5.46
N VAL A 49 -2.27 3.89 -5.92
CA VAL A 49 -0.99 4.08 -5.24
C VAL A 49 -0.56 5.55 -5.23
N LYS A 50 -0.89 6.28 -6.29
CA LYS A 50 -0.50 7.68 -6.46
C LYS A 50 -1.58 8.67 -6.04
N GLN A 51 -2.62 8.20 -5.40
CA GLN A 51 -3.74 9.04 -4.99
C GLN A 51 -3.33 10.09 -3.97
N GLY A 52 -3.82 11.32 -4.15
CA GLY A 52 -3.53 12.40 -3.23
C GLY A 52 -4.07 13.72 -3.72
N LEU A 53 -3.89 14.75 -2.91
CA LEU A 53 -4.29 16.10 -3.29
C LEU A 53 -3.33 16.65 -4.34
N THR A 54 -3.89 17.39 -5.28
CA THR A 54 -3.14 18.02 -6.36
C THR A 54 -3.46 19.51 -6.42
N TYR A 55 -2.59 20.27 -7.08
CA TYR A 55 -2.84 21.69 -7.28
C TYR A 55 -3.97 21.89 -8.29
N LYS A 56 -4.88 22.83 -8.02
CA LYS A 56 -5.99 23.14 -8.93
C LYS A 56 -5.51 23.64 -10.27
N TRP A 57 -4.42 24.43 -10.27
CA TRP A 57 -3.87 25.00 -11.50
C TRP A 57 -3.07 23.98 -12.31
N LYS A 58 -2.71 22.85 -11.72
CA LYS A 58 -2.01 21.76 -12.42
C LYS A 58 -2.39 20.44 -11.78
N PRO A 59 -3.50 19.82 -12.23
CA PRO A 59 -3.99 18.57 -11.60
C PRO A 59 -3.02 17.38 -11.67
N SER A 60 -2.02 17.44 -12.53
CA SER A 60 -1.00 16.38 -12.59
C SER A 60 0.09 16.54 -11.54
N LEU A 61 0.11 17.65 -10.81
CA LEU A 61 1.16 17.93 -9.83
C LEU A 61 0.65 17.67 -8.42
N PRO A 62 1.20 16.65 -7.73
CA PRO A 62 0.78 16.37 -6.36
C PRO A 62 1.30 17.44 -5.40
N ILE A 63 0.51 17.69 -4.36
CA ILE A 63 0.91 18.58 -3.28
C ILE A 63 1.80 17.78 -2.33
N LYS A 64 2.97 18.28 -2.04
CA LYS A 64 3.96 17.60 -1.20
C LYS A 64 3.34 17.18 0.15
N ASN A 65 3.57 15.94 0.52
CA ASN A 65 3.12 15.34 1.79
C ASN A 65 1.59 15.21 1.93
N ARG A 66 0.86 15.27 0.81
CA ARG A 66 -0.60 15.17 0.83
C ARG A 66 -1.12 13.97 0.06
N CYS A 67 -0.32 12.92 -0.02
CA CYS A 67 -0.69 11.69 -0.71
C CYS A 67 -1.14 10.63 0.27
N GLN A 68 -2.01 9.73 -0.17
CA GLN A 68 -2.48 8.60 0.62
C GLN A 68 -1.31 7.73 1.08
N PHE A 69 -0.39 7.45 0.17
CA PHE A 69 0.86 6.78 0.48
C PHE A 69 1.95 7.85 0.47
N SER A 70 2.47 8.15 1.65
CA SER A 70 3.34 9.31 1.83
C SER A 70 4.60 9.30 0.98
N TRP A 71 5.13 8.10 0.68
CA TRP A 71 6.36 8.00 -0.09
C TRP A 71 6.26 8.62 -1.48
N TYR A 72 5.07 8.62 -2.05
CA TYR A 72 4.90 9.08 -3.43
C TYR A 72 5.18 10.58 -3.61
N CYS A 73 4.83 11.38 -2.62
CA CYS A 73 4.99 12.84 -2.76
C CYS A 73 5.69 13.48 -1.56
N ASP A 74 6.65 12.77 -0.95
CA ASP A 74 7.41 13.28 0.19
C ASP A 74 8.62 14.12 -0.23
N GLY A 75 8.85 14.28 -1.53
CA GLY A 75 9.98 15.04 -2.04
C GLY A 75 11.28 14.26 -2.10
N LYS A 76 11.27 13.00 -1.74
CA LYS A 76 12.43 12.10 -1.79
C LYS A 76 12.36 11.21 -3.03
N SER A 77 13.50 10.62 -3.40
CA SER A 77 13.52 9.68 -4.52
C SER A 77 12.70 8.44 -4.21
N ASP A 78 11.91 8.00 -5.18
CA ASP A 78 11.11 6.78 -5.06
C ASP A 78 11.85 5.54 -5.53
N LYS A 79 13.10 5.69 -5.98
CA LYS A 79 13.87 4.58 -6.51
C LYS A 79 14.21 3.58 -5.42
N PRO A 80 13.86 2.29 -5.58
CA PRO A 80 14.25 1.26 -4.62
C PRO A 80 15.77 1.08 -4.64
N ARG A 81 16.38 1.15 -3.46
CA ARG A 81 17.83 1.01 -3.33
C ARG A 81 18.28 -0.31 -2.75
N ASP A 82 17.37 -1.01 -2.08
CA ASP A 82 17.63 -2.33 -1.50
C ASP A 82 17.16 -3.38 -2.51
N ASN A 83 18.11 -4.00 -3.21
CA ASN A 83 17.78 -4.94 -4.27
C ASN A 83 17.02 -6.16 -3.78
N LYS A 84 17.37 -6.70 -2.62
CA LYS A 84 16.69 -7.87 -2.07
C LYS A 84 15.25 -7.53 -1.70
N ALA A 85 15.04 -6.41 -1.02
CA ALA A 85 13.70 -5.97 -0.67
C ALA A 85 12.85 -5.68 -1.90
N TRP A 86 13.47 -5.15 -2.95
CA TRP A 86 12.78 -4.91 -4.22
C TRP A 86 12.34 -6.21 -4.89
N GLU A 87 13.25 -7.20 -4.94
CA GLU A 87 12.89 -8.50 -5.48
C GLU A 87 11.75 -9.15 -4.73
N ASP A 88 11.80 -9.09 -3.39
CA ASP A 88 10.74 -9.63 -2.55
C ASP A 88 9.41 -8.91 -2.84
N ALA A 89 9.44 -7.58 -2.94
CA ALA A 89 8.25 -6.80 -3.26
C ALA A 89 7.67 -7.18 -4.63
N MET A 90 8.52 -7.39 -5.62
CA MET A 90 8.07 -7.81 -6.94
C MET A 90 7.43 -9.20 -6.92
N HIS A 91 8.01 -10.15 -6.18
CA HIS A 91 7.43 -11.48 -6.06
C HIS A 91 6.05 -11.41 -5.38
N ILE A 92 5.93 -10.66 -4.31
CA ILE A 92 4.66 -10.49 -3.60
C ILE A 92 3.64 -9.79 -4.50
N ALA A 93 4.04 -8.73 -5.18
CA ALA A 93 3.16 -8.02 -6.09
C ALA A 93 2.59 -8.97 -7.16
N ASN A 94 3.44 -9.79 -7.74
CA ASN A 94 3.02 -10.76 -8.75
C ASN A 94 2.02 -11.76 -8.17
N GLY A 95 2.29 -12.30 -6.98
CA GLY A 95 1.40 -13.25 -6.33
C GLY A 95 0.04 -12.65 -5.99
N VAL A 96 0.02 -11.44 -5.47
CA VAL A 96 -1.24 -10.77 -5.10
C VAL A 96 -2.01 -10.35 -6.34
N TYR A 97 -1.35 -9.75 -7.31
CA TYR A 97 -2.01 -9.27 -8.52
C TYR A 97 -2.69 -10.41 -9.28
N ASN A 98 -2.06 -11.58 -9.31
CA ASN A 98 -2.58 -12.76 -9.99
C ASN A 98 -3.40 -13.68 -9.08
N GLN A 99 -3.69 -13.23 -7.87
CA GLN A 99 -4.55 -13.95 -6.92
C GLN A 99 -4.05 -15.36 -6.56
N HIS A 100 -2.73 -15.51 -6.46
CA HIS A 100 -2.11 -16.78 -6.08
C HIS A 100 -1.96 -16.95 -4.57
N LEU A 101 -2.32 -15.95 -3.79
CA LEU A 101 -2.17 -15.96 -2.34
C LEU A 101 -3.53 -15.87 -1.66
N ASP A 102 -3.61 -16.45 -0.47
CA ASP A 102 -4.82 -16.37 0.34
C ASP A 102 -5.13 -14.93 0.71
N ASP A 103 -6.41 -14.63 0.89
CA ASP A 103 -6.85 -13.30 1.30
C ASP A 103 -6.67 -13.16 2.81
N PHE A 104 -5.68 -12.38 3.22
CA PHE A 104 -5.40 -12.15 4.63
C PHE A 104 -6.13 -10.94 5.21
N VAL A 105 -6.79 -10.14 4.38
CA VAL A 105 -7.37 -8.87 4.83
C VAL A 105 -8.89 -8.80 4.68
N GLU A 106 -9.52 -9.83 4.11
CA GLU A 106 -10.97 -9.98 4.03
C GLU A 106 -11.68 -8.73 3.49
N GLY A 107 -11.17 -8.19 2.39
CA GLY A 107 -11.77 -7.04 1.73
C GLY A 107 -11.45 -5.69 2.35
N ALA A 108 -10.60 -5.63 3.36
CA ALA A 108 -10.26 -4.36 4.00
C ALA A 108 -9.61 -3.39 3.03
N THR A 109 -9.95 -2.10 3.19
CA THR A 109 -9.38 -1.01 2.39
C THR A 109 -8.51 -0.07 3.22
N HIS A 110 -8.40 -0.33 4.53
CA HIS A 110 -7.60 0.46 5.45
C HIS A 110 -6.79 -0.45 6.36
N TYR A 111 -5.64 0.04 6.79
CA TYR A 111 -4.82 -0.67 7.76
C TYR A 111 -4.05 0.34 8.62
N HIS A 112 -3.64 -0.11 9.79
CA HIS A 112 -2.78 0.67 10.67
C HIS A 112 -1.97 -0.27 11.56
N ALA A 113 -0.89 0.24 12.12
CA ALA A 113 -0.11 -0.52 13.08
C ALA A 113 -0.93 -0.73 14.35
N ASP A 114 -0.65 -1.80 15.08
CA ASP A 114 -1.40 -2.16 16.27
C ASP A 114 -1.29 -1.12 17.39
N TYR A 115 -0.21 -0.35 17.42
CA TYR A 115 0.00 0.68 18.43
C TYR A 115 -0.61 2.03 18.04
N VAL A 116 -1.21 2.15 16.85
CA VAL A 116 -1.83 3.37 16.37
C VAL A 116 -3.34 3.19 16.42
N ASN A 117 -4.04 4.22 16.90
CA ASN A 117 -5.50 4.20 16.95
C ASN A 117 -6.05 5.40 16.18
N PRO A 118 -6.11 5.33 14.85
CA PRO A 118 -6.62 6.44 14.05
C PRO A 118 -8.12 6.61 14.25
N SER A 119 -8.60 7.83 14.01
CA SER A 119 -10.00 8.17 14.25
C SER A 119 -10.99 7.31 13.46
N TRP A 120 -10.60 6.82 12.29
CA TRP A 120 -11.49 5.99 11.48
C TRP A 120 -11.59 4.54 11.97
N ALA A 121 -10.71 4.11 12.86
CA ALA A 121 -10.68 2.71 13.29
C ALA A 121 -11.97 2.28 14.00
N GLU A 122 -12.63 3.18 14.71
CA GLU A 122 -13.86 2.87 15.42
C GLU A 122 -15.05 2.66 14.48
N THR A 123 -14.98 3.19 13.26
CA THR A 123 -16.09 3.15 12.31
C THR A 123 -15.91 2.10 11.23
N LYS A 124 -14.82 1.34 11.26
CA LYS A 124 -14.52 0.34 10.25
C LYS A 124 -14.34 -1.02 10.88
N THR A 125 -14.66 -2.04 10.11
CA THR A 125 -14.38 -3.41 10.53
C THR A 125 -12.88 -3.59 10.70
N PHE A 126 -12.50 -4.05 11.89
CA PHE A 126 -11.12 -4.24 12.23
C PHE A 126 -10.73 -5.71 12.09
N ILE A 127 -9.65 -5.96 11.39
CA ILE A 127 -9.11 -7.30 11.24
C ILE A 127 -7.79 -7.35 11.98
N THR A 128 -7.75 -8.13 13.04
CA THR A 128 -6.51 -8.37 13.76
C THR A 128 -5.72 -9.40 12.98
N CYS A 129 -4.61 -8.97 12.45
CA CYS A 129 -3.79 -9.79 11.60
C CYS A 129 -2.52 -10.23 12.32
N LEU A 130 -2.01 -11.39 11.95
CA LEU A 130 -0.76 -11.89 12.50
C LEU A 130 0.41 -10.96 12.23
N LEU A 131 0.26 -10.05 11.31
CA LEU A 131 1.31 -9.07 11.07
C LEU A 131 1.63 -8.23 12.30
N TYR A 132 0.71 -8.20 13.27
CA TYR A 132 0.98 -7.47 14.52
C TYR A 132 1.94 -8.20 15.44
N THR A 133 2.26 -9.42 15.14
CA THR A 133 3.33 -10.09 15.85
C THR A 133 4.69 -9.60 15.38
N SER A 134 4.73 -8.86 14.30
CA SER A 134 5.96 -8.27 13.83
C SER A 134 6.49 -7.27 14.83
N PRO A 135 7.79 -7.29 15.10
CA PRO A 135 8.39 -6.34 16.05
C PRO A 135 8.41 -4.92 15.53
N SER A 136 8.12 -4.70 14.26
CA SER A 136 8.24 -3.39 13.66
C SER A 136 6.98 -3.01 12.92
N PRO A 137 5.88 -2.81 13.64
CA PRO A 137 4.65 -2.43 12.99
C PRO A 137 4.79 -1.06 12.35
N ARG A 138 4.13 -0.89 11.22
CA ARG A 138 4.09 0.37 10.53
C ARG A 138 2.78 1.04 10.79
N ASP A 139 2.82 2.32 10.73
CA ASP A 139 1.61 3.07 10.73
C ASP A 139 1.01 3.03 9.34
N PHE A 140 -0.11 2.43 9.26
CA PHE A 140 -0.87 2.36 8.03
C PHE A 140 -2.04 3.28 8.15
N GLN A 141 -1.80 4.45 8.01
CA GLN A 141 -2.82 5.43 8.14
C GLN A 141 -3.34 5.77 6.78
N VAL A 142 -4.35 5.21 6.38
CA VAL A 142 -4.89 5.50 5.05
C VAL A 142 -6.38 5.65 5.01
#